data_7f890798fa505389db9306291858f52b
#
_entry.id   7f890798fa505389db9306291858f52b
#
_cell.length_a   1.000
_cell.length_b   1.000
_cell.length_c   1.000
_cell.angle_alpha   90.00
_cell.angle_beta   90.00
_cell.angle_gamma   90.00
#
_symmetry.space_group_name_H-M   'P 1'
#
loop_
_entity.id
_entity.type
_entity.pdbx_description
1 polymer ?
#
loop_
_entity_poly.entity_id
_entity_poly.type
_entity_poly.pdbx_seq_one_letter_code
_entity_poly.pdbx_strand_id
1 'polypeptide(L)'
;KAYPNPFNNEIKIPYKTNSNGIISAKIFNLKGQSIVELYNGKKEAGNHSLTWNGLNNLGQEVPSGTYILVIDNEQKFYKQKLLLLK
;
A
#
# COMPACT_ATOMS: atom_id res chain seq x y z
N LYS A 1 8.48 -6.31 -4.54
CA LYS A 1 9.01 -5.65 -3.37
C LYS A 1 8.95 -4.14 -3.53
N ALA A 2 8.45 -3.44 -2.52
CA ALA A 2 8.34 -1.98 -2.59
C ALA A 2 9.71 -1.32 -2.68
N TYR A 3 9.80 -0.27 -3.46
CA TYR A 3 11.05 0.47 -3.62
C TYR A 3 10.78 1.92 -3.99
N PRO A 4 11.64 2.85 -3.59
CA PRO A 4 12.68 2.68 -2.58
C PRO A 4 12.04 2.48 -1.21
N ASN A 5 12.73 1.76 -0.34
CA ASN A 5 12.24 1.54 1.02
C ASN A 5 13.46 1.46 1.93
N PRO A 6 13.80 2.49 2.71
CA PRO A 6 12.99 3.70 3.02
C PRO A 6 12.78 4.65 1.86
N PHE A 7 11.75 5.48 1.98
CA PHE A 7 11.41 6.45 0.94
C PHE A 7 11.09 7.81 1.56
N ASN A 8 11.15 8.88 0.76
CA ASN A 8 10.74 10.19 1.24
C ASN A 8 9.65 10.84 0.40
N ASN A 9 9.64 10.67 -0.90
CA ASN A 9 8.61 11.28 -1.75
C ASN A 9 7.54 10.31 -2.17
N GLU A 10 7.95 9.15 -2.69
CA GLU A 10 6.98 8.13 -3.06
C GLU A 10 7.65 6.76 -3.09
N ILE A 11 6.84 5.75 -2.95
CA ILE A 11 7.29 4.37 -2.98
C ILE A 11 6.41 3.61 -3.97
N LYS A 12 7.05 2.79 -4.80
CA LYS A 12 6.36 1.90 -5.72
C LYS A 12 6.26 0.51 -5.12
N ILE A 13 5.11 -0.08 -5.27
CA ILE A 13 4.80 -1.36 -4.64
C ILE A 13 4.31 -2.31 -5.73
N PRO A 14 5.22 -3.09 -6.33
CA PRO A 14 4.78 -4.11 -7.28
C PRO A 14 4.12 -5.28 -6.55
N TYR A 15 3.09 -5.82 -7.15
CA TYR A 15 2.43 -6.99 -6.60
C TYR A 15 1.86 -7.83 -7.75
N LYS A 16 1.54 -9.08 -7.45
CA LYS A 16 1.03 -10.00 -8.45
C LYS A 16 -0.24 -10.65 -7.92
N THR A 17 -1.23 -10.79 -8.79
CA THR A 17 -2.43 -11.56 -8.49
C THR A 17 -2.49 -12.77 -9.40
N ASN A 18 -2.94 -13.90 -8.86
CA ASN A 18 -3.00 -15.16 -9.60
C ASN A 18 -4.37 -15.40 -10.23
N SER A 19 -5.34 -14.57 -9.91
CA SER A 19 -6.69 -14.69 -10.46
C SER A 19 -7.34 -13.32 -10.55
N ASN A 20 -8.35 -13.22 -11.40
CA ASN A 20 -9.15 -12.00 -11.47
C ASN A 20 -9.98 -11.88 -10.18
N GLY A 21 -10.20 -10.64 -9.73
CA GLY A 21 -11.02 -10.45 -8.55
C GLY A 21 -10.90 -9.06 -7.97
N ILE A 22 -11.52 -8.89 -6.83
CA ILE A 22 -11.52 -7.62 -6.10
C ILE A 22 -10.25 -7.54 -5.27
N ILE A 23 -9.57 -6.40 -5.39
CA ILE A 23 -8.34 -6.12 -4.64
C ILE A 23 -8.60 -4.87 -3.80
N SER A 24 -8.20 -4.93 -2.55
CA SER A 24 -8.18 -3.78 -1.65
C SER A 24 -6.76 -3.57 -1.16
N ALA A 25 -6.27 -2.34 -1.25
CA ALA A 25 -4.93 -2.01 -0.80
C ALA A 25 -5.00 -0.80 0.12
N LYS A 26 -4.59 -0.98 1.37
CA LYS A 26 -4.67 0.05 2.40
C LYS A 26 -3.35 0.17 3.13
N ILE A 27 -3.08 1.39 3.59
CA ILE A 27 -1.92 1.68 4.43
C ILE A 27 -2.40 1.94 5.84
N PHE A 28 -1.73 1.34 6.82
CA PHE A 28 -2.03 1.51 8.25
C PHE A 28 -0.78 2.00 8.97
N ASN A 29 -0.97 2.71 10.08
CA ASN A 29 0.14 2.98 10.97
C ASN A 29 0.31 1.81 11.95
N LEU A 30 1.30 1.90 12.83
CA LEU A 30 1.57 0.81 13.77
C LEU A 30 0.50 0.64 14.85
N LYS A 31 -0.36 1.64 15.02
CA LYS A 31 -1.50 1.52 15.93
C LYS A 31 -2.69 0.83 15.27
N GLY A 32 -2.56 0.46 14.00
CA GLY A 32 -3.64 -0.19 13.27
C GLY A 32 -4.67 0.78 12.71
N GLN A 33 -4.38 2.08 12.74
CA GLN A 33 -5.28 3.06 12.16
C GLN A 33 -5.10 3.14 10.66
N SER A 34 -6.20 3.20 9.93
CA SER A 34 -6.16 3.32 8.47
C SER A 34 -5.71 4.73 8.09
N ILE A 35 -4.68 4.81 7.27
CA ILE A 35 -4.11 6.08 6.83
C ILE A 35 -4.69 6.45 5.46
N VAL A 36 -4.68 5.52 4.53
CA VAL A 36 -5.13 5.78 3.17
C VAL A 36 -5.52 4.47 2.50
N GLU A 37 -6.51 4.55 1.63
CA GLU A 37 -6.84 3.45 0.73
C GLU A 37 -6.25 3.79 -0.64
N LEU A 38 -5.31 2.95 -1.10
CA LEU A 38 -4.63 3.18 -2.37
C LEU A 38 -5.44 2.65 -3.55
N TYR A 39 -6.17 1.57 -3.34
CA TYR A 39 -6.95 0.97 -4.40
C TYR A 39 -8.06 0.11 -3.82
N ASN A 40 -9.20 0.10 -4.51
CA ASN A 40 -10.30 -0.80 -4.19
C ASN A 40 -11.08 -1.03 -5.46
N GLY A 41 -11.01 -2.24 -5.99
CA GLY A 41 -11.72 -2.54 -7.23
C GLY A 41 -11.22 -3.81 -7.86
N LYS A 42 -11.69 -4.08 -9.06
CA LYS A 42 -11.32 -5.29 -9.81
C LYS A 42 -9.95 -5.15 -10.43
N LYS A 43 -9.20 -6.25 -10.40
CA LYS A 43 -7.95 -6.39 -11.16
C LYS A 43 -7.93 -7.74 -11.83
N GLU A 44 -7.36 -7.77 -13.03
CA GLU A 44 -7.13 -9.01 -13.73
C GLU A 44 -5.87 -9.67 -13.19
N ALA A 45 -5.79 -10.99 -13.34
CA ALA A 45 -4.59 -11.72 -12.97
C ALA A 45 -3.38 -11.13 -13.69
N GLY A 46 -2.26 -11.08 -13.00
CA GLY A 46 -1.02 -10.60 -13.58
C GLY A 46 -0.26 -9.68 -12.64
N ASN A 47 0.67 -8.94 -13.22
CA ASN A 47 1.54 -8.04 -12.49
C ASN A 47 0.95 -6.64 -12.47
N HIS A 48 0.99 -6.03 -11.29
CA HIS A 48 0.46 -4.69 -11.08
C HIS A 48 1.41 -3.90 -10.21
N SER A 49 1.13 -2.62 -10.05
CA SER A 49 1.88 -1.79 -9.11
C SER A 49 0.98 -0.74 -8.50
N LEU A 50 1.36 -0.32 -7.30
CA LEU A 50 0.75 0.79 -6.57
C LEU A 50 1.82 1.80 -6.28
N THR A 51 1.40 3.03 -6.03
CA THR A 51 2.31 4.09 -5.60
C THR A 51 1.69 4.79 -4.40
N TRP A 52 2.51 5.02 -3.36
CA TRP A 52 2.08 5.82 -2.22
C TRP A 52 3.02 7.00 -2.09
N ASN A 53 2.44 8.18 -1.94
CA ASN A 53 3.19 9.43 -1.87
C ASN A 53 3.26 10.00 -0.46
N GLY A 54 2.94 9.19 0.56
CA GLY A 54 3.03 9.64 1.95
C GLY A 54 1.89 10.51 2.41
N LEU A 55 0.76 10.49 1.70
CA LEU A 55 -0.41 11.29 2.06
C LEU A 55 -1.52 10.40 2.61
N ASN A 56 -2.33 10.97 3.50
CA ASN A 56 -3.54 10.28 3.98
C ASN A 56 -4.71 10.53 3.04
N ASN A 57 -5.90 10.04 3.41
CA ASN A 57 -7.09 10.18 2.56
C ASN A 57 -7.51 11.63 2.33
N LEU A 58 -7.06 12.53 3.19
CA LEU A 58 -7.38 13.96 3.06
C LEU A 58 -6.33 14.72 2.26
N GLY A 59 -5.33 14.01 1.73
CA GLY A 59 -4.26 14.66 0.99
C GLY A 59 -3.22 15.33 1.86
N GLN A 60 -3.19 15.02 3.14
CA GLN A 60 -2.25 15.62 4.09
C GLN A 60 -1.05 14.71 4.28
N GLU A 61 0.13 15.30 4.45
CA GLU A 61 1.33 14.55 4.74
C GLU A 61 1.25 13.87 6.10
N VAL A 62 1.73 12.63 6.17
CA VAL A 62 1.79 11.91 7.43
C VAL A 62 3.23 11.94 7.95
N PRO A 63 3.43 11.75 9.26
CA PRO A 63 4.76 11.83 9.85
C PRO A 63 5.69 10.73 9.34
N SER A 64 6.98 10.98 9.42
CA SER A 64 7.98 9.93 9.23
C SER A 64 7.68 8.77 10.19
N GLY A 65 7.91 7.57 9.73
CA GLY A 65 7.68 6.40 10.56
C GLY A 65 7.43 5.15 9.75
N THR A 66 7.03 4.12 10.46
CA THR A 66 6.74 2.82 9.87
C THR A 66 5.25 2.70 9.59
N TYR A 67 4.94 2.22 8.39
CA TYR A 67 3.58 1.99 7.94
C TYR A 67 3.47 0.57 7.40
N ILE A 68 2.27 0.04 7.40
CA ILE A 68 2.02 -1.31 6.93
C ILE A 68 1.04 -1.24 5.77
N LEU A 69 1.48 -1.73 4.60
CA LEU A 69 0.60 -1.94 3.47
C LEU A 69 -0.07 -3.29 3.63
N VAL A 70 -1.36 -3.33 3.42
CA VAL A 70 -2.12 -4.59 3.38
C VAL A 70 -2.85 -4.65 2.06
N ILE A 71 -2.54 -5.67 1.27
CA ILE A 71 -3.28 -5.97 0.04
C ILE A 71 -4.12 -7.20 0.31
N ASP A 72 -5.42 -7.09 0.08
CA ASP A 72 -6.40 -8.12 0.37
C ASP A 72 -7.12 -8.47 -0.94
N ASN A 73 -7.11 -9.74 -1.32
CA ASN A 73 -7.84 -10.20 -2.51
C ASN A 73 -9.02 -11.08 -2.14
N GLU A 74 -9.53 -10.93 -0.92
CA GLU A 74 -10.66 -11.68 -0.37
C GLU A 74 -10.34 -13.12 0.02
N GLN A 75 -9.19 -13.62 -0.37
CA GLN A 75 -8.74 -14.97 0.00
C GLN A 75 -7.43 -14.95 0.77
N LYS A 76 -6.57 -14.00 0.45
CA LYS A 76 -5.25 -13.90 1.04
C LYS A 76 -4.92 -12.46 1.36
N PHE A 77 -4.08 -12.28 2.37
CA PHE A 77 -3.49 -10.99 2.69
C PHE A 77 -2.03 -10.99 2.30
N TYR A 78 -1.59 -9.88 1.76
CA TYR A 78 -0.19 -9.59 1.57
C TYR A 78 0.13 -8.35 2.39
N LYS A 79 1.16 -8.44 3.23
CA LYS A 79 1.56 -7.31 4.08
C LYS A 79 2.99 -6.94 3.79
N GLN A 80 3.25 -5.66 3.79
CA GLN A 80 4.61 -5.16 3.62
C GLN A 80 4.84 -3.93 4.47
N LYS A 81 5.99 -3.91 5.16
CA LYS A 81 6.40 -2.76 5.94
C LYS A 81 6.98 -1.71 5.01
N LEU A 82 6.59 -0.46 5.21
CA LEU A 82 7.08 0.69 4.48
C LEU A 82 7.67 1.68 5.48
N LEU A 83 8.82 2.23 5.18
CA LEU A 83 9.48 3.17 6.07
C LEU A 83 9.57 4.53 5.38
N LEU A 84 8.83 5.49 5.91
CA LEU A 84 8.78 6.86 5.40
C LEU A 84 9.76 7.72 6.18
N LEU A 85 10.71 8.30 5.49
CA LEU A 85 11.73 9.18 6.07
C LEU A 85 11.66 10.54 5.38
N LYS A 86 11.27 11.54 6.12
CA LYS A 86 11.20 12.91 5.59
C LYS A 86 12.37 13.75 6.03
#